data_b4d3cadeaaa58a7024716749f8caf7c4
#
_entry.id   b4d3cadeaaa58a7024716749f8caf7c4
#
_cell.length_a   1.000
_cell.length_b   1.000
_cell.length_c   1.000
_cell.angle_alpha   90.00
_cell.angle_beta   90.00
_cell.angle_gamma   90.00
#
_symmetry.space_group_name_H-M   'P 1'
#
loop_
_entity.id
_entity.type
_entity.pdbx_description
1 polymer ?
#
loop_
_entity_poly.entity_id
_entity_poly.type
_entity_poly.pdbx_seq_one_letter_code
_entity_poly.pdbx_strand_id
1 'polypeptide(L)'
;DNNFINENVNDICASIQKNLIDNLMYIVELLSINNHLNTIVFGGGVSANSYLKKRLKKYSSKNNLRIFIPELEYSTDNAAMIGIVGYLKYKESLESNLKSTPSPRLTF
;
A
#
# COMPACT_ATOMS: atom_id res chain seq x y z
N ASP A 1 -5.22 -31.03 -11.24
CA ASP A 1 -4.09 -31.86 -11.67
C ASP A 1 -2.80 -31.31 -11.05
N ASN A 2 -2.22 -32.06 -10.10
CA ASN A 2 -1.04 -31.59 -9.35
C ASN A 2 0.19 -31.40 -10.26
N ASN A 3 0.28 -32.15 -11.36
CA ASN A 3 1.39 -32.00 -12.32
C ASN A 3 1.31 -30.66 -13.06
N PHE A 4 0.11 -30.26 -13.50
CA PHE A 4 -0.08 -28.95 -14.15
C PHE A 4 0.36 -27.79 -13.26
N ILE A 5 0.01 -27.83 -11.98
CA ILE A 5 0.40 -26.76 -11.01
C ILE A 5 1.91 -26.70 -10.86
N ASN A 6 2.56 -27.84 -10.66
CA ASN A 6 4.01 -27.91 -10.46
C ASN A 6 4.80 -27.42 -11.68
N GLU A 7 4.33 -27.74 -12.87
CA GLU A 7 4.99 -27.35 -14.14
C GLU A 7 4.77 -25.87 -14.48
N ASN A 8 3.68 -25.26 -13.99
CA ASN A 8 3.27 -23.89 -14.38
C ASN A 8 3.23 -22.90 -13.19
N VAL A 9 3.84 -23.23 -12.06
CA VAL A 9 3.75 -22.41 -10.85
C VAL A 9 4.17 -20.95 -11.07
N ASN A 10 5.21 -20.71 -11.84
CA ASN A 10 5.70 -19.37 -12.14
C ASN A 10 4.69 -18.56 -12.97
N ASP A 11 4.08 -19.18 -13.96
CA ASP A 11 3.10 -18.53 -14.83
C ASP A 11 1.79 -18.27 -14.08
N ILE A 12 1.38 -19.20 -13.21
CA ILE A 12 0.22 -19.04 -12.33
C ILE A 12 0.46 -17.86 -11.39
N CYS A 13 1.60 -17.82 -10.70
CA CYS A 13 1.94 -16.71 -9.79
C CYS A 13 2.01 -15.37 -10.52
N ALA A 14 2.63 -15.33 -11.69
CA ALA A 14 2.71 -14.12 -12.51
C ALA A 14 1.33 -13.64 -12.96
N SER A 15 0.45 -14.56 -13.36
CA SER A 15 -0.92 -14.27 -13.78
C SER A 15 -1.76 -13.71 -12.63
N ILE A 16 -1.67 -14.32 -11.45
CA ILE A 16 -2.36 -13.85 -10.24
C ILE A 16 -1.86 -12.45 -9.86
N GLN A 17 -0.53 -12.27 -9.77
CA GLN A 17 0.06 -10.97 -9.46
C GLN A 17 -0.38 -9.89 -10.45
N LYS A 18 -0.33 -10.20 -11.75
CA LYS A 18 -0.74 -9.28 -12.80
C LYS A 18 -2.21 -8.89 -12.64
N ASN A 19 -3.11 -9.85 -12.44
CA ASN A 19 -4.54 -9.60 -12.30
C ASN A 19 -4.85 -8.70 -11.09
N LEU A 20 -4.28 -9.03 -9.92
CA LEU A 20 -4.48 -8.23 -8.71
C LEU A 20 -3.99 -6.78 -8.89
N ILE A 21 -2.81 -6.60 -9.49
CA ILE A 21 -2.24 -5.28 -9.69
C ILE A 21 -2.97 -4.51 -10.79
N ASP A 22 -3.44 -5.16 -11.85
CA ASP A 22 -4.24 -4.50 -12.88
C ASP A 22 -5.58 -3.98 -12.31
N ASN A 23 -6.25 -4.76 -11.45
CA ASN A 23 -7.45 -4.31 -10.74
C ASN A 23 -7.18 -3.11 -9.82
N LEU A 24 -6.07 -3.15 -9.06
CA LEU A 24 -5.66 -2.03 -8.21
C LEU A 24 -5.37 -0.77 -9.04
N MET A 25 -4.64 -0.92 -10.13
CA MET A 25 -4.35 0.19 -11.04
C MET A 25 -5.59 0.79 -11.68
N TYR A 26 -6.56 -0.04 -12.05
CA TYR A 26 -7.84 0.44 -12.55
C TYR A 26 -8.56 1.36 -11.55
N ILE A 27 -8.60 0.96 -10.28
CA ILE A 27 -9.18 1.80 -9.21
C ILE A 27 -8.38 3.11 -9.03
N VAL A 28 -7.06 3.04 -9.04
CA VAL A 28 -6.18 4.22 -8.94
C VAL A 28 -6.43 5.19 -10.09
N GLU A 29 -6.54 4.69 -11.31
CA GLU A 29 -6.83 5.49 -12.50
C GLU A 29 -8.21 6.14 -12.40
N LEU A 30 -9.23 5.36 -12.06
CA LEU A 30 -10.60 5.84 -11.91
C LEU A 30 -10.70 6.97 -10.87
N LEU A 31 -10.12 6.76 -9.68
CA LEU A 31 -10.17 7.73 -8.60
C LEU A 31 -9.35 8.99 -8.90
N SER A 32 -8.18 8.85 -9.52
CA SER A 32 -7.35 9.99 -9.87
C SER A 32 -8.01 10.91 -10.90
N ILE A 33 -8.68 10.34 -11.89
CA ILE A 33 -9.41 11.10 -12.91
C ILE A 33 -10.65 11.76 -12.33
N ASN A 34 -11.50 10.97 -11.65
CA ASN A 34 -12.80 11.47 -11.15
C ASN A 34 -12.64 12.57 -10.10
N ASN A 35 -11.56 12.55 -9.33
CA ASN A 35 -11.31 13.52 -8.26
C ASN A 35 -10.24 14.56 -8.64
N HIS A 36 -9.79 14.59 -9.88
CA HIS A 36 -8.75 15.51 -10.37
C HIS A 36 -7.49 15.52 -9.49
N LEU A 37 -7.08 14.34 -9.01
CA LEU A 37 -5.93 14.20 -8.12
C LEU A 37 -4.62 14.40 -8.90
N ASN A 38 -3.70 15.14 -8.30
CA ASN A 38 -2.34 15.32 -8.83
C ASN A 38 -1.27 14.62 -7.97
N THR A 39 -1.68 14.04 -6.85
CA THR A 39 -0.79 13.37 -5.90
C THR A 39 -1.47 12.13 -5.33
N ILE A 40 -0.72 11.03 -5.30
CA ILE A 40 -1.17 9.74 -4.76
C ILE A 40 -0.10 9.22 -3.80
N VAL A 41 -0.52 8.74 -2.65
CA VAL A 41 0.37 8.12 -1.65
C VAL A 41 -0.01 6.65 -1.51
N PHE A 42 0.97 5.77 -1.62
CA PHE A 42 0.83 4.35 -1.36
C PHE A 42 1.45 3.98 -0.03
N GLY A 43 0.76 3.16 0.75
CA GLY A 43 1.25 2.61 2.02
C GLY A 43 0.89 1.14 2.20
N GLY A 44 1.46 0.52 3.24
CA GLY A 44 1.22 -0.88 3.58
C GLY A 44 2.07 -1.87 2.80
N GLY A 45 2.04 -3.14 3.22
CA GLY A 45 2.93 -4.20 2.71
C GLY A 45 2.89 -4.41 1.19
N VAL A 46 1.73 -4.23 0.54
CA VAL A 46 1.60 -4.38 -0.91
C VAL A 46 2.38 -3.31 -1.68
N SER A 47 2.64 -2.14 -1.08
CA SER A 47 3.45 -1.08 -1.69
C SER A 47 4.91 -1.51 -1.93
N ALA A 48 5.38 -2.55 -1.25
CA ALA A 48 6.70 -3.15 -1.46
C ALA A 48 6.84 -3.89 -2.79
N ASN A 49 5.72 -4.30 -3.41
CA ASN A 49 5.71 -5.11 -4.63
C ASN A 49 6.39 -4.37 -5.81
N SER A 50 7.42 -4.98 -6.37
CA SER A 50 8.22 -4.38 -7.45
C SER A 50 7.45 -4.18 -8.76
N TYR A 51 6.53 -5.08 -9.09
CA TYR A 51 5.69 -4.96 -10.27
C TYR A 51 4.70 -3.79 -10.13
N LEU A 52 4.08 -3.64 -8.96
CA LEU A 52 3.23 -2.48 -8.64
C LEU A 52 4.02 -1.17 -8.76
N LYS A 53 5.21 -1.09 -8.15
CA LYS A 53 6.08 0.10 -8.22
C LYS A 53 6.38 0.49 -9.68
N LYS A 54 6.69 -0.48 -10.54
CA LYS A 54 6.94 -0.25 -11.96
C LYS A 54 5.69 0.29 -12.69
N ARG A 55 4.52 -0.28 -12.41
CA ARG A 55 3.23 0.18 -12.99
C ARG A 55 2.90 1.60 -12.55
N LEU A 56 3.05 1.91 -11.26
CA LEU A 56 2.81 3.25 -10.70
C LEU A 56 3.75 4.30 -11.27
N LYS A 57 5.05 4.01 -11.39
CA LYS A 57 6.01 4.92 -12.04
C LYS A 57 5.62 5.24 -13.47
N LYS A 58 5.23 4.22 -14.24
CA LYS A 58 4.78 4.41 -15.62
C LYS A 58 3.52 5.29 -15.69
N TYR A 59 2.56 5.05 -14.79
CA TYR A 59 1.33 5.83 -14.71
C TYR A 59 1.59 7.28 -14.32
N SER A 60 2.44 7.51 -13.31
CA SER A 60 2.89 8.83 -12.86
C SER A 60 3.47 9.66 -14.02
N SER A 61 4.44 9.09 -14.75
CA SER A 61 5.10 9.77 -15.86
C SER A 61 4.14 10.09 -17.01
N LYS A 62 3.17 9.21 -17.29
CA LYS A 62 2.20 9.41 -18.37
C LYS A 62 1.18 10.51 -18.08
N ASN A 63 0.79 10.67 -16.81
CA ASN A 63 -0.30 11.55 -16.40
C ASN A 63 0.16 12.76 -15.59
N ASN A 64 1.47 13.01 -15.50
CA ASN A 64 2.06 14.10 -14.72
C ASN A 64 1.60 14.12 -13.25
N LEU A 65 1.49 12.92 -12.65
CA LEU A 65 1.07 12.72 -11.26
C LEU A 65 2.29 12.56 -10.35
N ARG A 66 2.21 13.05 -9.13
CA ARG A 66 3.19 12.75 -8.08
C ARG A 66 2.77 11.51 -7.33
N ILE A 67 3.64 10.51 -7.27
CA ILE A 67 3.39 9.27 -6.53
C ILE A 67 4.45 9.10 -5.46
N PHE A 68 4.01 8.94 -4.22
CA PHE A 68 4.87 8.65 -3.07
C PHE A 68 4.69 7.20 -2.65
N ILE A 69 5.78 6.47 -2.60
CA ILE A 69 5.83 5.07 -2.17
C ILE A 69 6.92 4.99 -1.10
N PRO A 70 6.64 4.44 0.08
CA PRO A 70 7.64 4.33 1.14
C PRO A 70 8.81 3.43 0.73
N GLU A 71 9.95 3.65 1.38
CA GLU A 71 11.06 2.72 1.34
C GLU A 71 10.60 1.34 1.86
N LEU A 72 11.33 0.29 1.47
CA LEU A 72 10.95 -1.09 1.80
C LEU A 72 10.83 -1.31 3.32
N GLU A 73 11.75 -0.73 4.08
CA GLU A 73 11.80 -0.82 5.55
C GLU A 73 10.59 -0.19 6.25
N TYR A 74 9.88 0.75 5.59
CA TYR A 74 8.68 1.41 6.10
C TYR A 74 7.39 0.88 5.46
N SER A 75 7.47 -0.12 4.59
CA SER A 75 6.30 -0.68 3.91
C SER A 75 5.52 -1.68 4.75
N THR A 76 6.14 -2.22 5.80
CA THR A 76 5.53 -3.15 6.76
C THR A 76 5.46 -2.52 8.15
N ASP A 77 4.85 -3.20 9.10
CA ASP A 77 4.76 -2.74 10.48
C ASP A 77 6.14 -2.47 11.06
N ASN A 78 6.32 -1.30 11.62
CA ASN A 78 7.61 -0.89 12.19
C ASN A 78 7.43 0.12 13.34
N ALA A 79 8.43 0.22 14.20
CA ALA A 79 8.39 1.09 15.36
C ALA A 79 8.32 2.59 15.01
N ALA A 80 8.84 3.00 13.85
CA ALA A 80 8.80 4.40 13.43
C ALA A 80 7.37 4.88 13.17
N MET A 81 6.48 4.01 12.68
CA MET A 81 5.05 4.34 12.50
C MET A 81 4.38 4.68 13.83
N ILE A 82 4.67 3.91 14.87
CA ILE A 82 4.13 4.15 16.21
C ILE A 82 4.79 5.38 16.83
N GLY A 83 6.10 5.53 16.68
CA GLY A 83 6.85 6.68 17.20
C GLY A 83 6.35 8.01 16.65
N ILE A 84 6.15 8.12 15.34
CA ILE A 84 5.66 9.38 14.72
C ILE A 84 4.23 9.71 15.14
N VAL A 85 3.33 8.70 15.20
CA VAL A 85 1.96 8.91 15.67
C VAL A 85 1.93 9.33 17.15
N GLY A 86 2.76 8.66 17.98
CA GLY A 86 2.90 9.04 19.39
C GLY A 86 3.41 10.48 19.56
N TYR A 87 4.41 10.88 18.79
CA TYR A 87 4.94 12.24 18.80
C TYR A 87 3.88 13.29 18.38
N LEU A 88 3.13 13.03 17.34
CA LEU A 88 2.06 13.94 16.88
C LEU A 88 0.98 14.08 17.95
N LYS A 89 0.52 12.98 18.54
CA LYS A 89 -0.46 13.00 19.63
C LYS A 89 0.07 13.77 20.85
N TYR A 90 1.33 13.56 21.23
CA TYR A 90 1.97 14.30 22.30
C TYR A 90 1.94 15.83 22.06
N LYS A 91 2.27 16.26 20.84
CA LYS A 91 2.21 17.69 20.46
C LYS A 91 0.81 18.29 20.56
N GLU A 92 -0.22 17.50 20.33
CA GLU A 92 -1.62 17.90 20.41
C GLU A 92 -2.23 17.68 21.81
N SER A 93 -1.42 17.26 22.79
CA SER A 93 -1.88 16.90 24.15
C SER A 93 -2.96 15.83 24.17
N LEU A 94 -2.94 14.93 23.20
CA LEU A 94 -3.84 13.77 23.06
C LEU A 94 -3.24 12.54 23.75
N GLU A 95 -3.15 12.59 25.06
CA GLU A 95 -2.59 11.48 25.84
C GLU A 95 -3.69 10.50 26.26
N SER A 96 -3.39 9.22 26.19
CA SER A 96 -4.23 8.16 26.73
C SER A 96 -3.81 7.79 28.15
N ASN A 97 -4.73 7.29 28.96
CA ASN A 97 -4.39 6.77 30.28
C ASN A 97 -3.65 5.41 30.17
N LEU A 98 -2.88 5.05 31.21
CA LEU A 98 -2.14 3.79 31.28
C LEU A 98 -3.03 2.53 31.40
N LYS A 99 -4.35 2.69 31.48
CA LYS A 99 -5.34 1.59 31.55
C LYS A 99 -5.86 1.19 30.16
N SER A 100 -5.39 1.85 29.09
CA SER A 100 -5.79 1.50 27.72
C SER A 100 -5.37 0.07 27.40
N THR A 101 -6.32 -0.76 26.98
CA THR A 101 -6.08 -2.13 26.55
C THR A 101 -6.05 -2.22 25.03
N PRO A 102 -5.20 -3.10 24.45
CA PRO A 102 -5.19 -3.28 23.00
C PRO A 102 -6.52 -3.88 22.53
N SER A 103 -7.05 -3.36 21.43
CA SER A 103 -8.22 -3.93 20.76
C SER A 103 -7.79 -4.63 19.47
N PRO A 104 -7.99 -5.95 19.34
CA PRO A 104 -7.61 -6.69 18.15
C PRO A 104 -8.54 -6.45 16.95
N ARG A 105 -9.69 -5.85 17.19
CA ARG A 105 -10.67 -5.50 16.14
C ARG A 105 -11.19 -4.09 16.39
N LEU A 106 -10.72 -3.14 15.59
CA LEU A 106 -11.31 -1.81 15.52
C LEU A 106 -12.43 -1.85 14.48
N THR A 107 -13.64 -1.48 14.88
CA THR A 107 -14.72 -1.11 13.96
C THR A 107 -14.65 0.40 13.76
N PHE A 108 -14.49 0.81 12.50
CA PHE A 108 -14.51 2.20 12.08
C PHE A 108 -15.94 2.60 11.71
#